data_fd119902db17dbbc38f4f314b8c27c13
#
_entry.id   fd119902db17dbbc38f4f314b8c27c13
#
_cell.length_a   1.000
_cell.length_b   1.000
_cell.length_c   1.000
_cell.angle_alpha   90.00
_cell.angle_beta   90.00
_cell.angle_gamma   90.00
#
_symmetry.space_group_name_H-M   'P 1'
#
loop_
_entity.id
_entity.type
_entity.pdbx_description
1 polymer ?
#
loop_
_entity_poly.entity_id
_entity_poly.type
_entity_poly.pdbx_seq_one_letter_code
_entity_poly.pdbx_strand_id
1 'polypeptide(L)'
;MAMADDLIVRIDRHGTADAAASDGQSRKRAAIVRAATALFLRQGYHDTGTDQIAAAASVSKQTVYNQFGDKKSLFHDIILGVTATAERFAAGLPDELAGVRTAEDLEPALRALARRYLAAVLNPQVLALRRLIIGEASRFPELAATYYQRAPARVLAALADVFGRLADRGLLAIDDPAEAAEQFAYLTLGRPLDHGMFHVDDVPDAERSRRTADAAVTVFLAAYSRVG
;
A
#
# COMPACT_ATOMS: atom_id res chain seq x y z
N MET A 1 0.55 -16.93 10.67
CA MET A 1 -0.38 -16.31 11.65
C MET A 1 0.20 -15.05 12.30
N ALA A 2 1.52 -14.92 12.44
CA ALA A 2 2.15 -13.73 13.06
C ALA A 2 2.25 -12.48 12.17
N MET A 3 2.14 -12.59 10.84
CA MET A 3 2.29 -11.45 9.91
C MET A 3 1.00 -10.64 9.67
N ALA A 4 -0.17 -11.16 10.07
CA ALA A 4 -1.44 -10.42 9.97
C ALA A 4 -1.56 -9.32 11.04
N ASP A 5 -0.87 -9.47 12.17
CA ASP A 5 -0.99 -8.55 13.30
C ASP A 5 -0.31 -7.19 13.08
N ASP A 6 0.75 -7.11 12.27
CA ASP A 6 1.55 -5.89 12.16
C ASP A 6 0.91 -4.79 11.25
N LEU A 7 0.11 -5.16 10.26
CA LEU A 7 -0.58 -4.20 9.40
C LEU A 7 -1.85 -3.63 10.06
N ILE A 8 -2.53 -4.44 10.87
CA ILE A 8 -3.83 -4.13 11.48
C ILE A 8 -3.67 -3.35 12.78
N VAL A 9 -2.60 -3.59 13.56
CA VAL A 9 -2.28 -2.89 14.82
C VAL A 9 -2.07 -1.38 14.62
N ARG A 10 -1.82 -0.91 13.40
CA ARG A 10 -1.59 0.51 13.09
C ARG A 10 -2.84 1.31 12.67
N ILE A 11 -4.00 0.68 12.58
CA ILE A 11 -5.28 1.36 12.21
C ILE A 11 -5.89 2.12 13.39
N ASP A 12 -5.48 1.82 14.65
CA ASP A 12 -6.18 2.24 15.86
C ASP A 12 -5.68 3.54 16.55
N ARG A 13 -4.83 4.35 15.92
CA ARG A 13 -4.25 5.52 16.61
C ARG A 13 -4.83 6.87 16.17
N HIS A 14 -6.16 7.05 16.22
CA HIS A 14 -6.76 8.39 16.21
C HIS A 14 -8.00 8.40 17.11
N GLY A 15 -7.89 8.99 18.29
CA GLY A 15 -9.01 9.29 19.18
C GLY A 15 -8.63 9.39 20.64
N THR A 16 -8.64 10.61 21.16
CA THR A 16 -8.42 10.96 22.56
C THR A 16 -9.70 10.84 23.39
N ALA A 17 -9.55 10.33 24.64
CA ALA A 17 -10.35 10.52 25.83
C ALA A 17 -11.75 9.85 25.91
N ASP A 18 -11.73 8.64 26.42
CA ASP A 18 -12.57 8.07 27.49
C ASP A 18 -12.02 6.65 27.75
N ALA A 19 -11.02 6.54 28.63
CA ALA A 19 -9.94 5.57 28.43
C ALA A 19 -10.30 4.08 28.61
N ALA A 20 -11.33 3.68 29.32
CA ALA A 20 -11.59 2.24 29.56
C ALA A 20 -12.74 1.65 28.73
N ALA A 21 -13.81 2.40 28.50
CA ALA A 21 -14.93 1.98 27.64
C ALA A 21 -14.52 2.07 26.16
N SER A 22 -13.72 3.10 25.82
CA SER A 22 -13.14 3.33 24.49
C SER A 22 -12.13 2.23 24.13
N ASP A 23 -11.29 1.76 25.05
CA ASP A 23 -10.32 0.70 24.81
C ASP A 23 -10.99 -0.67 24.53
N GLY A 24 -12.09 -0.97 25.21
CA GLY A 24 -12.89 -2.17 24.95
C GLY A 24 -13.60 -2.14 23.58
N GLN A 25 -14.08 -0.97 23.16
CA GLN A 25 -14.73 -0.77 21.86
C GLN A 25 -13.72 -0.80 20.72
N SER A 26 -12.57 -0.18 20.89
CA SER A 26 -11.45 -0.19 19.95
C SER A 26 -10.93 -1.62 19.73
N ARG A 27 -10.76 -2.40 20.81
CA ARG A 27 -10.35 -3.82 20.70
C ARG A 27 -11.36 -4.68 19.95
N LYS A 28 -12.66 -4.50 20.19
CA LYS A 28 -13.70 -5.21 19.45
C LYS A 28 -13.72 -4.84 17.98
N ARG A 29 -13.59 -3.54 17.65
CA ARG A 29 -13.50 -3.05 16.28
C ARG A 29 -12.30 -3.67 15.55
N ALA A 30 -11.13 -3.66 16.16
CA ALA A 30 -9.92 -4.26 15.60
C ALA A 30 -10.07 -5.79 15.40
N ALA A 31 -10.69 -6.50 16.33
CA ALA A 31 -10.97 -7.93 16.21
C ALA A 31 -11.90 -8.23 15.02
N ILE A 32 -12.97 -7.43 14.83
CA ILE A 32 -13.90 -7.56 13.69
C ILE A 32 -13.17 -7.31 12.37
N VAL A 33 -12.37 -6.24 12.27
CA VAL A 33 -11.57 -5.92 11.07
C VAL A 33 -10.62 -7.07 10.73
N ARG A 34 -9.88 -7.59 11.70
CA ARG A 34 -8.98 -8.75 11.48
C ARG A 34 -9.71 -9.97 10.97
N ALA A 35 -10.81 -10.35 11.65
CA ALA A 35 -11.61 -11.51 11.28
C ALA A 35 -12.21 -11.37 9.87
N ALA A 36 -12.79 -10.21 9.58
CA ALA A 36 -13.37 -9.93 8.27
C ALA A 36 -12.32 -9.93 7.16
N THR A 37 -11.17 -9.30 7.39
CA THR A 37 -10.06 -9.30 6.43
C THR A 37 -9.62 -10.73 6.11
N ALA A 38 -9.38 -11.56 7.13
CA ALA A 38 -8.98 -12.96 6.94
C ALA A 38 -10.02 -13.77 6.15
N LEU A 39 -11.31 -13.56 6.43
CA LEU A 39 -12.41 -14.21 5.71
C LEU A 39 -12.52 -13.72 4.28
N PHE A 40 -12.50 -12.42 4.04
CA PHE A 40 -12.57 -11.86 2.68
C PHE A 40 -11.40 -12.33 1.80
N LEU A 41 -10.19 -12.40 2.34
CA LEU A 41 -9.01 -12.87 1.61
C LEU A 41 -9.07 -14.37 1.31
N ARG A 42 -9.70 -15.18 2.16
CA ARG A 42 -9.78 -16.64 2.01
C ARG A 42 -10.90 -17.08 1.07
N GLN A 43 -12.08 -16.50 1.16
CA GLN A 43 -13.28 -16.97 0.47
C GLN A 43 -13.99 -15.90 -0.35
N GLY A 44 -13.40 -14.69 -0.46
CA GLY A 44 -13.97 -13.56 -1.19
C GLY A 44 -15.02 -12.80 -0.40
N TYR A 45 -15.41 -11.63 -0.93
CA TYR A 45 -16.44 -10.80 -0.32
C TYR A 45 -17.80 -11.47 -0.33
N HIS A 46 -18.20 -12.11 -1.44
CA HIS A 46 -19.55 -12.65 -1.62
C HIS A 46 -19.88 -13.75 -0.59
N ASP A 47 -18.99 -14.71 -0.44
CA ASP A 47 -19.20 -15.91 0.37
C ASP A 47 -18.92 -15.69 1.86
N THR A 48 -18.53 -14.48 2.25
CA THR A 48 -18.33 -14.10 3.65
C THR A 48 -19.62 -13.52 4.24
N GLY A 49 -20.19 -14.21 5.23
CA GLY A 49 -21.35 -13.76 6.00
C GLY A 49 -20.98 -12.99 7.27
N THR A 50 -21.83 -12.06 7.70
CA THR A 50 -21.64 -11.32 8.97
C THR A 50 -21.65 -12.23 10.20
N ASP A 51 -22.36 -13.36 10.14
CA ASP A 51 -22.36 -14.36 11.22
C ASP A 51 -21.00 -15.05 11.36
N GLN A 52 -20.36 -15.37 10.23
CA GLN A 52 -19.01 -15.93 10.21
C GLN A 52 -17.98 -14.93 10.77
N ILE A 53 -18.13 -13.64 10.41
CA ILE A 53 -17.26 -12.57 10.92
C ILE A 53 -17.43 -12.43 12.43
N ALA A 54 -18.66 -12.39 12.93
CA ALA A 54 -18.96 -12.28 14.35
C ALA A 54 -18.38 -13.45 15.16
N ALA A 55 -18.57 -14.68 14.66
CA ALA A 55 -18.02 -15.88 15.28
C ALA A 55 -16.47 -15.84 15.30
N ALA A 56 -15.83 -15.50 14.17
CA ALA A 56 -14.36 -15.43 14.08
C ALA A 56 -13.76 -14.31 14.95
N ALA A 57 -14.50 -13.21 15.14
CA ALA A 57 -14.09 -12.10 16.01
C ALA A 57 -14.46 -12.30 17.49
N SER A 58 -15.13 -13.42 17.85
CA SER A 58 -15.64 -13.69 19.19
C SER A 58 -16.55 -12.57 19.75
N VAL A 59 -17.42 -12.03 18.89
CA VAL A 59 -18.42 -11.01 19.25
C VAL A 59 -19.82 -11.42 18.80
N SER A 60 -20.84 -10.73 19.29
CA SER A 60 -22.21 -10.92 18.78
C SER A 60 -22.38 -10.29 17.39
N LYS A 61 -23.28 -10.83 16.57
CA LYS A 61 -23.69 -10.24 15.28
C LYS A 61 -24.13 -8.79 15.46
N GLN A 62 -24.86 -8.49 16.53
CA GLN A 62 -25.29 -7.13 16.88
C GLN A 62 -24.11 -6.19 17.10
N THR A 63 -23.00 -6.70 17.68
CA THR A 63 -21.78 -5.91 17.85
C THR A 63 -21.17 -5.52 16.51
N VAL A 64 -21.17 -6.43 15.52
CA VAL A 64 -20.69 -6.12 14.15
C VAL A 64 -21.53 -5.03 13.52
N TYR A 65 -22.86 -5.13 13.59
CA TYR A 65 -23.77 -4.12 13.07
C TYR A 65 -23.63 -2.76 13.80
N ASN A 66 -23.48 -2.77 15.10
CA ASN A 66 -23.30 -1.53 15.88
C ASN A 66 -21.99 -0.82 15.55
N GLN A 67 -20.93 -1.56 15.14
CA GLN A 67 -19.64 -0.98 14.83
C GLN A 67 -19.50 -0.50 13.37
N PHE A 68 -20.17 -1.16 12.43
CA PHE A 68 -19.94 -0.94 10.99
C PHE A 68 -21.22 -0.71 10.19
N GLY A 69 -22.40 -0.92 10.77
CA GLY A 69 -23.67 -0.82 10.07
C GLY A 69 -23.96 -2.04 9.19
N ASP A 70 -23.13 -2.34 8.23
CA ASP A 70 -23.29 -3.49 7.32
C ASP A 70 -21.95 -4.05 6.83
N LYS A 71 -22.01 -5.18 6.08
CA LYS A 71 -20.81 -5.83 5.50
C LYS A 71 -20.10 -4.94 4.48
N LYS A 72 -20.85 -4.12 3.73
CA LYS A 72 -20.29 -3.22 2.72
C LYS A 72 -19.47 -2.12 3.40
N SER A 73 -19.98 -1.51 4.44
CA SER A 73 -19.28 -0.49 5.23
C SER A 73 -18.04 -1.05 5.91
N LEU A 74 -18.12 -2.26 6.48
CA LEU A 74 -16.95 -2.96 7.03
C LEU A 74 -15.89 -3.22 5.96
N PHE A 75 -16.28 -3.66 4.77
CA PHE A 75 -15.36 -3.88 3.66
C PHE A 75 -14.70 -2.57 3.22
N HIS A 76 -15.48 -1.50 3.09
CA HIS A 76 -14.99 -0.16 2.79
C HIS A 76 -13.95 0.31 3.82
N ASP A 77 -14.21 0.14 5.11
CA ASP A 77 -13.29 0.52 6.18
C ASP A 77 -11.97 -0.26 6.12
N ILE A 78 -12.03 -1.57 5.80
CA ILE A 78 -10.84 -2.40 5.62
C ILE A 78 -9.98 -1.86 4.47
N ILE A 79 -10.59 -1.57 3.33
CA ILE A 79 -9.88 -1.06 2.15
C ILE A 79 -9.25 0.30 2.44
N LEU A 80 -9.97 1.22 3.09
CA LEU A 80 -9.42 2.52 3.47
C LEU A 80 -8.30 2.40 4.50
N GLY A 81 -8.39 1.45 5.43
CA GLY A 81 -7.32 1.18 6.40
C GLY A 81 -6.01 0.76 5.72
N VAL A 82 -6.09 0.01 4.63
CA VAL A 82 -4.91 -0.42 3.87
C VAL A 82 -4.27 0.74 3.10
N THR A 83 -5.06 1.68 2.57
CA THR A 83 -4.49 2.84 1.86
C THR A 83 -3.62 3.72 2.75
N ALA A 84 -3.83 3.71 4.07
CA ALA A 84 -3.01 4.45 5.02
C ALA A 84 -1.51 4.05 4.97
N THR A 85 -1.18 2.84 4.54
CA THR A 85 0.21 2.42 4.37
C THR A 85 0.86 3.08 3.15
N ALA A 86 0.13 3.19 2.04
CA ALA A 86 0.58 3.93 0.86
C ALA A 86 0.69 5.44 1.14
N GLU A 87 -0.25 5.99 1.89
CA GLU A 87 -0.23 7.39 2.31
C GLU A 87 1.01 7.70 3.17
N ARG A 88 1.34 6.82 4.13
CA ARG A 88 2.58 6.97 4.94
C ARG A 88 3.84 6.83 4.10
N PHE A 89 3.85 5.87 3.17
CA PHE A 89 4.97 5.72 2.23
C PHE A 89 5.18 7.01 1.43
N ALA A 90 4.12 7.55 0.83
CA ALA A 90 4.16 8.79 0.07
C ALA A 90 4.61 9.99 0.92
N ALA A 91 4.09 10.11 2.15
CA ALA A 91 4.46 11.19 3.07
C ALA A 91 5.94 11.16 3.51
N GLY A 92 6.57 9.99 3.53
CA GLY A 92 7.98 9.83 3.89
C GLY A 92 8.99 10.14 2.77
N LEU A 93 8.53 10.21 1.51
CA LEU A 93 9.42 10.40 0.36
C LEU A 93 10.23 11.71 0.41
N PRO A 94 9.65 12.88 0.78
CA PRO A 94 10.40 14.11 0.85
C PRO A 94 11.58 14.06 1.82
N ASP A 95 11.36 13.49 3.00
CA ASP A 95 12.39 13.40 4.05
C ASP A 95 13.49 12.42 3.66
N GLU A 96 13.14 11.31 3.02
CA GLU A 96 14.08 10.28 2.57
C GLU A 96 15.07 10.82 1.52
N LEU A 97 14.60 11.67 0.61
CA LEU A 97 15.42 12.24 -0.46
C LEU A 97 15.94 13.65 -0.13
N ALA A 98 15.64 14.19 1.05
CA ALA A 98 16.13 15.49 1.49
C ALA A 98 17.67 15.55 1.61
N GLY A 99 18.31 14.42 1.91
CA GLY A 99 19.75 14.28 2.04
C GLY A 99 20.51 14.23 0.70
N VAL A 100 19.85 13.99 -0.41
CA VAL A 100 20.48 13.92 -1.74
C VAL A 100 20.89 15.32 -2.15
N ARG A 101 22.19 15.60 -2.27
CA ARG A 101 22.74 16.92 -2.59
C ARG A 101 23.57 16.91 -3.86
N THR A 102 24.15 15.79 -4.22
CA THR A 102 25.08 15.62 -5.35
C THR A 102 24.60 14.48 -6.26
N ALA A 103 25.17 14.40 -7.45
CA ALA A 103 24.93 13.26 -8.35
C ALA A 103 25.40 11.92 -7.74
N GLU A 104 26.43 11.95 -6.89
CA GLU A 104 26.95 10.77 -6.20
C GLU A 104 25.95 10.23 -5.14
N ASP A 105 25.17 11.11 -4.50
CA ASP A 105 24.14 10.71 -3.54
C ASP A 105 22.90 10.12 -4.22
N LEU A 106 22.65 10.50 -5.49
CA LEU A 106 21.38 10.25 -6.18
C LEU A 106 21.14 8.76 -6.44
N GLU A 107 22.12 8.06 -7.02
CA GLU A 107 21.97 6.64 -7.38
C GLU A 107 21.72 5.75 -6.15
N PRO A 108 22.50 5.83 -5.05
CA PRO A 108 22.24 5.05 -3.85
C PRO A 108 20.84 5.32 -3.25
N ALA A 109 20.42 6.59 -3.23
CA ALA A 109 19.12 6.98 -2.70
C ALA A 109 17.96 6.43 -3.55
N LEU A 110 18.04 6.52 -4.87
CA LEU A 110 17.02 5.96 -5.77
C LEU A 110 16.97 4.43 -5.70
N ARG A 111 18.11 3.75 -5.55
CA ARG A 111 18.14 2.29 -5.34
C ARG A 111 17.47 1.90 -4.03
N ALA A 112 17.75 2.60 -2.94
CA ALA A 112 17.09 2.39 -1.65
C ALA A 112 15.57 2.59 -1.76
N LEU A 113 15.14 3.67 -2.41
CA LEU A 113 13.73 3.98 -2.68
C LEU A 113 13.06 2.88 -3.51
N ALA A 114 13.65 2.47 -4.64
CA ALA A 114 13.09 1.45 -5.52
C ALA A 114 12.91 0.11 -4.80
N ARG A 115 13.93 -0.33 -4.04
CA ARG A 115 13.88 -1.57 -3.25
C ARG A 115 12.77 -1.51 -2.20
N ARG A 116 12.64 -0.40 -1.47
CA ARG A 116 11.61 -0.21 -0.46
C ARG A 116 10.21 -0.15 -1.08
N TYR A 117 10.07 0.55 -2.21
CA TYR A 117 8.80 0.65 -2.93
C TYR A 117 8.35 -0.73 -3.43
N LEU A 118 9.25 -1.47 -4.07
CA LEU A 118 8.97 -2.82 -4.52
C LEU A 118 8.58 -3.75 -3.36
N ALA A 119 9.32 -3.72 -2.25
CA ALA A 119 9.01 -4.52 -1.07
C ALA A 119 7.66 -4.17 -0.44
N ALA A 120 7.29 -2.90 -0.41
CA ALA A 120 6.00 -2.45 0.11
C ALA A 120 4.83 -2.96 -0.75
N VAL A 121 4.96 -2.89 -2.08
CA VAL A 121 3.91 -3.33 -3.02
C VAL A 121 3.81 -4.85 -3.11
N LEU A 122 4.94 -5.56 -3.06
CA LEU A 122 4.98 -7.03 -3.10
C LEU A 122 4.68 -7.69 -1.75
N ASN A 123 4.36 -6.92 -0.73
CA ASN A 123 3.88 -7.51 0.53
C ASN A 123 2.68 -8.44 0.25
N PRO A 124 2.69 -9.70 0.71
CA PRO A 124 1.63 -10.68 0.40
C PRO A 124 0.22 -10.19 0.75
N GLN A 125 0.08 -9.46 1.86
CA GLN A 125 -1.22 -8.91 2.27
C GLN A 125 -1.68 -7.78 1.33
N VAL A 126 -0.77 -6.92 0.87
CA VAL A 126 -1.08 -5.86 -0.10
C VAL A 126 -1.52 -6.48 -1.43
N LEU A 127 -0.81 -7.49 -1.92
CA LEU A 127 -1.17 -8.21 -3.14
C LEU A 127 -2.53 -8.92 -3.01
N ALA A 128 -2.78 -9.59 -1.88
CA ALA A 128 -4.04 -10.28 -1.64
C ALA A 128 -5.23 -9.31 -1.61
N LEU A 129 -5.09 -8.18 -0.92
CA LEU A 129 -6.11 -7.12 -0.90
C LEU A 129 -6.30 -6.47 -2.27
N ARG A 130 -5.24 -6.27 -3.02
CA ARG A 130 -5.31 -5.73 -4.38
C ARG A 130 -6.09 -6.67 -5.31
N ARG A 131 -5.83 -7.98 -5.24
CA ARG A 131 -6.63 -9.00 -5.98
C ARG A 131 -8.10 -8.95 -5.60
N LEU A 132 -8.39 -8.87 -4.30
CA LEU A 132 -9.76 -8.78 -3.79
C LEU A 132 -10.47 -7.53 -4.32
N ILE A 133 -9.84 -6.37 -4.28
CA ILE A 133 -10.42 -5.12 -4.79
C ILE A 133 -10.67 -5.20 -6.30
N ILE A 134 -9.71 -5.72 -7.07
CA ILE A 134 -9.85 -5.88 -8.51
C ILE A 134 -10.99 -6.85 -8.84
N GLY A 135 -11.10 -7.97 -8.13
CA GLY A 135 -12.17 -8.95 -8.29
C GLY A 135 -13.56 -8.37 -8.01
N GLU A 136 -13.66 -7.42 -7.09
CA GLU A 136 -14.91 -6.77 -6.71
C GLU A 136 -15.14 -5.41 -7.41
N ALA A 137 -14.24 -4.97 -8.31
CA ALA A 137 -14.27 -3.63 -8.90
C ALA A 137 -15.57 -3.35 -9.68
N SER A 138 -16.09 -4.34 -10.40
CA SER A 138 -17.36 -4.20 -11.13
C SER A 138 -18.56 -4.02 -10.19
N ARG A 139 -18.49 -4.56 -8.98
CA ARG A 139 -19.55 -4.47 -7.97
C ARG A 139 -19.46 -3.21 -7.14
N PHE A 140 -18.22 -2.76 -6.85
CA PHE A 140 -17.91 -1.59 -6.02
C PHE A 140 -16.98 -0.63 -6.76
N PRO A 141 -17.40 -0.04 -7.91
CA PRO A 141 -16.53 0.79 -8.74
C PRO A 141 -16.01 2.03 -8.00
N GLU A 142 -16.83 2.64 -7.14
CA GLU A 142 -16.42 3.80 -6.34
C GLU A 142 -15.32 3.44 -5.31
N LEU A 143 -15.42 2.25 -4.69
CA LEU A 143 -14.42 1.78 -3.75
C LEU A 143 -13.10 1.45 -4.47
N ALA A 144 -13.16 0.82 -5.63
CA ALA A 144 -11.98 0.55 -6.46
C ALA A 144 -11.30 1.85 -6.91
N ALA A 145 -12.08 2.85 -7.34
CA ALA A 145 -11.57 4.17 -7.68
C ALA A 145 -10.92 4.87 -6.48
N THR A 146 -11.58 4.83 -5.31
CA THR A 146 -11.04 5.40 -4.06
C THR A 146 -9.72 4.75 -3.67
N TYR A 147 -9.63 3.42 -3.75
CA TYR A 147 -8.37 2.70 -3.50
C TYR A 147 -7.26 3.17 -4.46
N TYR A 148 -7.57 3.23 -5.76
CA TYR A 148 -6.60 3.68 -6.76
C TYR A 148 -6.06 5.09 -6.45
N GLN A 149 -6.96 6.02 -6.14
CA GLN A 149 -6.60 7.41 -5.83
C GLN A 149 -5.77 7.54 -4.54
N ARG A 150 -6.10 6.77 -3.51
CA ARG A 150 -5.45 6.88 -2.20
C ARG A 150 -4.17 6.05 -2.06
N ALA A 151 -3.95 5.07 -2.93
CA ALA A 151 -2.75 4.24 -2.89
C ALA A 151 -1.87 4.45 -4.13
N PRO A 152 -2.09 3.81 -5.31
CA PRO A 152 -1.20 3.98 -6.45
C PRO A 152 -1.01 5.44 -6.88
N ALA A 153 -2.09 6.16 -7.16
CA ALA A 153 -2.01 7.54 -7.65
C ALA A 153 -1.38 8.50 -6.63
N ARG A 154 -1.63 8.28 -5.32
CA ARG A 154 -1.00 9.08 -4.25
C ARG A 154 0.51 8.91 -4.21
N VAL A 155 1.02 7.68 -4.41
CA VAL A 155 2.46 7.43 -4.45
C VAL A 155 3.08 8.05 -5.70
N LEU A 156 2.43 7.92 -6.88
CA LEU A 156 2.89 8.55 -8.12
C LEU A 156 3.00 10.07 -7.98
N ALA A 157 1.99 10.72 -7.41
CA ALA A 157 2.02 12.16 -7.17
C ALA A 157 3.18 12.56 -6.24
N ALA A 158 3.42 11.82 -5.17
CA ALA A 158 4.51 12.11 -4.26
C ALA A 158 5.91 11.85 -4.88
N LEU A 159 6.05 10.86 -5.76
CA LEU A 159 7.27 10.65 -6.56
C LEU A 159 7.48 11.82 -7.53
N ALA A 160 6.43 12.27 -8.23
CA ALA A 160 6.49 13.42 -9.13
C ALA A 160 6.97 14.68 -8.40
N ASP A 161 6.40 14.96 -7.23
CA ASP A 161 6.82 16.11 -6.39
C ASP A 161 8.31 16.05 -6.01
N VAL A 162 8.81 14.86 -5.66
CA VAL A 162 10.21 14.70 -5.28
C VAL A 162 11.13 14.79 -6.49
N PHE A 163 10.76 14.18 -7.61
CA PHE A 163 11.54 14.23 -8.84
C PHE A 163 11.59 15.65 -9.42
N GLY A 164 10.49 16.41 -9.33
CA GLY A 164 10.48 17.84 -9.68
C GLY A 164 11.50 18.63 -8.86
N ARG A 165 11.52 18.43 -7.53
CA ARG A 165 12.53 19.07 -6.66
C ARG A 165 13.96 18.67 -6.97
N LEU A 166 14.21 17.41 -7.37
CA LEU A 166 15.55 16.97 -7.81
C LEU A 166 15.94 17.60 -9.15
N ALA A 167 14.98 17.78 -10.07
CA ALA A 167 15.18 18.47 -11.34
C ALA A 167 15.47 19.98 -11.15
N ASP A 168 14.69 20.67 -10.29
CA ASP A 168 14.91 22.08 -9.92
C ASP A 168 16.31 22.33 -9.35
N ARG A 169 16.86 21.33 -8.64
CA ARG A 169 18.22 21.37 -8.10
C ARG A 169 19.30 20.95 -9.10
N GLY A 170 18.90 20.62 -10.33
CA GLY A 170 19.81 20.23 -11.39
C GLY A 170 20.42 18.83 -11.25
N LEU A 171 19.84 17.97 -10.39
CA LEU A 171 20.31 16.59 -10.16
C LEU A 171 19.71 15.59 -11.17
N LEU A 172 18.55 15.92 -11.74
CA LEU A 172 17.90 15.15 -12.80
C LEU A 172 17.56 16.07 -13.97
N ALA A 173 17.52 15.52 -15.18
CA ALA A 173 17.06 16.18 -16.39
C ALA A 173 15.64 15.71 -16.72
N ILE A 174 14.65 16.26 -16.02
CA ILE A 174 13.25 15.89 -16.12
C ILE A 174 12.44 17.10 -16.59
N ASP A 175 11.75 16.95 -17.71
CA ASP A 175 10.82 17.97 -18.24
C ASP A 175 9.42 17.78 -17.66
N ASP A 176 8.96 16.52 -17.54
CA ASP A 176 7.68 16.14 -16.93
C ASP A 176 7.89 15.22 -15.72
N PRO A 177 7.79 15.75 -14.49
CA PRO A 177 7.95 14.96 -13.29
C PRO A 177 6.88 13.87 -13.10
N ALA A 178 5.66 14.07 -13.63
CA ALA A 178 4.60 13.06 -13.53
C ALA A 178 4.91 11.86 -14.42
N GLU A 179 5.34 12.09 -15.67
CA GLU A 179 5.77 11.04 -16.57
C GLU A 179 6.99 10.27 -16.01
N ALA A 180 7.98 10.98 -15.50
CA ALA A 180 9.15 10.37 -14.87
C ALA A 180 8.78 9.50 -13.66
N ALA A 181 7.82 9.93 -12.84
CA ALA A 181 7.32 9.17 -11.71
C ALA A 181 6.61 7.88 -12.15
N GLU A 182 5.79 7.95 -13.18
CA GLU A 182 5.14 6.77 -13.78
C GLU A 182 6.18 5.80 -14.33
N GLN A 183 7.15 6.27 -15.11
CA GLN A 183 8.22 5.45 -15.66
C GLN A 183 9.06 4.79 -14.57
N PHE A 184 9.46 5.52 -13.53
CA PHE A 184 10.17 4.94 -12.39
C PHE A 184 9.36 3.86 -11.69
N ALA A 185 8.07 4.12 -11.43
CA ALA A 185 7.18 3.18 -10.77
C ALA A 185 6.99 1.91 -11.60
N TYR A 186 6.72 2.02 -12.90
CA TYR A 186 6.48 0.86 -13.76
C TYR A 186 7.76 0.09 -14.09
N LEU A 187 8.91 0.73 -14.23
CA LEU A 187 10.20 0.04 -14.32
C LEU A 187 10.48 -0.79 -13.07
N THR A 188 10.15 -0.25 -11.89
CA THR A 188 10.37 -0.92 -10.60
C THR A 188 9.37 -2.05 -10.36
N LEU A 189 8.08 -1.81 -10.61
CA LEU A 189 7.00 -2.69 -10.20
C LEU A 189 6.57 -3.68 -11.30
N GLY A 190 6.57 -3.28 -12.56
CA GLY A 190 5.89 -3.93 -13.68
C GLY A 190 5.81 -5.46 -13.58
N ARG A 191 6.84 -6.15 -14.06
CA ARG A 191 6.86 -7.63 -14.05
C ARG A 191 6.71 -8.26 -12.65
N PRO A 192 7.37 -7.76 -11.58
CA PRO A 192 7.18 -8.33 -10.24
C PRO A 192 5.75 -8.23 -9.72
N LEU A 193 5.08 -7.10 -9.98
CA LEU A 193 3.68 -6.92 -9.58
C LEU A 193 2.75 -7.85 -10.34
N ASP A 194 2.88 -7.91 -11.67
CA ASP A 194 2.08 -8.83 -12.50
C ASP A 194 2.26 -10.27 -12.02
N HIS A 195 3.52 -10.69 -11.83
CA HIS A 195 3.80 -12.03 -11.31
C HIS A 195 3.10 -12.28 -9.97
N GLY A 196 3.22 -11.35 -9.01
CA GLY A 196 2.58 -11.45 -7.70
C GLY A 196 1.06 -11.40 -7.75
N MET A 197 0.47 -10.80 -8.79
CA MET A 197 -1.00 -10.80 -8.97
C MET A 197 -1.53 -12.16 -9.44
N PHE A 198 -0.78 -12.93 -10.20
CA PHE A 198 -1.21 -14.22 -10.76
C PHE A 198 -0.70 -15.44 -9.97
N HIS A 199 0.39 -15.32 -9.22
CA HIS A 199 1.00 -16.43 -8.49
C HIS A 199 0.87 -16.20 -6.97
N VAL A 200 -0.20 -16.75 -6.39
CA VAL A 200 -0.59 -16.47 -4.99
C VAL A 200 0.42 -17.02 -3.98
N ASP A 201 0.98 -18.21 -4.28
CA ASP A 201 1.86 -18.95 -3.37
C ASP A 201 3.37 -18.69 -3.63
N ASP A 202 3.69 -17.92 -4.67
CA ASP A 202 5.07 -17.60 -5.00
C ASP A 202 5.52 -16.33 -4.27
N VAL A 203 6.28 -16.55 -3.19
CA VAL A 203 6.89 -15.44 -2.45
C VAL A 203 8.08 -14.92 -3.26
N PRO A 204 8.10 -13.64 -3.63
CA PRO A 204 9.19 -13.08 -4.40
C PRO A 204 10.54 -13.28 -3.67
N ASP A 205 11.52 -13.86 -4.36
CA ASP A 205 12.89 -13.95 -3.87
C ASP A 205 13.47 -12.55 -3.63
N ALA A 206 13.97 -12.32 -2.42
CA ALA A 206 14.46 -11.02 -1.98
C ALA A 206 15.66 -10.56 -2.86
N GLU A 207 16.53 -11.48 -3.27
CA GLU A 207 17.67 -11.15 -4.12
C GLU A 207 17.23 -10.77 -5.54
N ARG A 208 16.25 -11.50 -6.09
CA ARG A 208 15.64 -11.18 -7.38
C ARG A 208 14.94 -9.82 -7.35
N SER A 209 14.20 -9.55 -6.29
CA SER A 209 13.51 -8.26 -6.08
C SER A 209 14.52 -7.11 -6.02
N ARG A 210 15.61 -7.28 -5.29
CA ARG A 210 16.69 -6.29 -5.22
C ARG A 210 17.32 -6.03 -6.60
N ARG A 211 17.69 -7.09 -7.34
CA ARG A 211 18.24 -6.93 -8.70
C ARG A 211 17.27 -6.21 -9.64
N THR A 212 15.98 -6.51 -9.56
CA THR A 212 14.96 -5.83 -10.38
C THR A 212 14.89 -4.34 -10.06
N ALA A 213 14.85 -3.98 -8.77
CA ALA A 213 14.83 -2.58 -8.35
C ALA A 213 16.09 -1.83 -8.80
N ASP A 214 17.26 -2.46 -8.66
CA ASP A 214 18.53 -1.86 -9.07
C ASP A 214 18.63 -1.66 -10.59
N ALA A 215 18.16 -2.63 -11.38
CA ALA A 215 18.10 -2.51 -12.84
C ALA A 215 17.14 -1.40 -13.28
N ALA A 216 15.99 -1.26 -12.62
CA ALA A 216 15.04 -0.19 -12.88
C ALA A 216 15.68 1.20 -12.70
N VAL A 217 16.44 1.38 -11.62
CA VAL A 217 17.16 2.64 -11.35
C VAL A 217 18.25 2.89 -12.38
N THR A 218 18.97 1.86 -12.81
CA THR A 218 20.00 2.00 -13.87
C THR A 218 19.36 2.53 -15.17
N VAL A 219 18.22 1.99 -15.59
CA VAL A 219 17.49 2.46 -16.79
C VAL A 219 16.95 3.88 -16.59
N PHE A 220 16.38 4.16 -15.42
CA PHE A 220 15.86 5.49 -15.09
C PHE A 220 16.96 6.55 -15.13
N LEU A 221 18.10 6.29 -14.53
CA LEU A 221 19.22 7.23 -14.53
C LEU A 221 19.84 7.38 -15.93
N ALA A 222 19.86 6.33 -16.75
CA ALA A 222 20.31 6.47 -18.15
C ALA A 222 19.44 7.41 -18.97
N ALA A 223 18.14 7.52 -18.64
CA ALA A 223 17.21 8.45 -19.30
C ALA A 223 17.24 9.85 -18.70
N TYR A 224 17.41 9.98 -17.38
CA TYR A 224 17.14 11.21 -16.64
C TYR A 224 18.35 11.78 -15.89
N SER A 225 19.54 11.15 -15.91
CA SER A 225 20.73 11.81 -15.36
C SER A 225 21.20 12.94 -16.29
N ARG A 226 21.67 14.02 -15.72
CA ARG A 226 22.41 15.02 -16.52
C ARG A 226 23.73 14.39 -16.95
N VAL A 227 23.92 14.31 -18.26
CA VAL A 227 25.25 14.03 -18.81
C VAL A 227 26.09 15.27 -18.50
N GLY A 228 27.12 15.07 -17.65
CA GLY A 228 28.10 16.11 -17.34
C GLY A 228 28.98 16.43 -18.52
#